data_d29f97f267f787cccd1c67e1d80a024e
#
_entry.id   d29f97f267f787cccd1c67e1d80a024e
#
_cell.length_a   1.000
_cell.length_b   1.000
_cell.length_c   1.000
_cell.angle_alpha   90.00
_cell.angle_beta   90.00
_cell.angle_gamma   90.00
#
_symmetry.space_group_name_H-M   'P 1'
#
loop_
_entity.id
_entity.type
_entity.pdbx_description
1 polymer ?
#
loop_
_entity_poly.entity_id
_entity_poly.type
_entity_poly.pdbx_seq_one_letter_code
_entity_poly.pdbx_strand_id
1 'polypeptide(L)' 'MQNQIFIFRTSIKNKQDIKSIKTLFTQYPTIHKWNVDLEDWEKILRIECLEITPIDVLNALQTINIYAEELE' A
#
# COMPACT_ATOMS: atom_id res chain seq x y z
N MET A 1 10.85 -2.91 -19.07
CA MET A 1 9.69 -3.06 -18.20
C MET A 1 9.38 -1.73 -17.54
N GLN A 2 8.12 -1.43 -17.36
CA GLN A 2 7.70 -0.16 -16.78
C GLN A 2 7.20 -0.36 -15.37
N ASN A 3 7.59 0.54 -14.48
CA ASN A 3 7.02 0.56 -13.15
C ASN A 3 5.53 0.91 -13.23
N GLN A 4 4.75 0.22 -12.43
CA GLN A 4 3.34 0.55 -12.25
C GLN A 4 3.20 1.36 -10.97
N ILE A 5 2.27 2.31 -10.98
CA ILE A 5 1.98 3.11 -9.80
C ILE A 5 0.52 2.88 -9.44
N PHE A 6 0.30 2.42 -8.22
CA PHE A 6 -1.05 2.23 -7.68
C PHE A 6 -1.28 3.22 -6.55
N ILE A 7 -2.49 3.74 -6.48
CA ILE A 7 -2.89 4.71 -5.46
C ILE A 7 -4.14 4.18 -4.77
N PHE A 8 -4.09 4.12 -3.45
CA PHE A 8 -5.19 3.62 -2.64
C PHE A 8 -5.57 4.61 -1.56
N ARG A 9 -6.89 4.73 -1.30
CA ARG A 9 -7.32 5.31 -0.03
C ARG A 9 -7.32 4.19 0.99
N THR A 10 -6.99 4.49 2.24
CA THR A 10 -6.80 3.46 3.25
C THR A 10 -7.43 3.83 4.59
N SER A 11 -7.51 2.82 5.47
CA SER A 11 -7.92 2.99 6.86
C SER A 11 -6.72 3.15 7.80
N ILE A 12 -5.55 3.52 7.28
CA ILE A 12 -4.36 3.73 8.10
C ILE A 12 -4.64 4.82 9.13
N LYS A 13 -4.34 4.53 10.42
CA LYS A 13 -4.68 5.44 11.51
C LYS A 13 -3.47 6.08 12.16
N ASN A 14 -2.34 5.36 12.21
CA ASN A 14 -1.20 5.80 13.00
C ASN A 14 0.09 5.20 12.47
N LYS A 15 1.19 5.51 13.15
CA LYS A 15 2.51 5.04 12.76
C LYS A 15 2.67 3.54 12.91
N GLN A 16 1.91 2.91 13.81
CA GLN A 16 1.95 1.46 13.97
C GLN A 16 1.46 0.77 12.71
N ASP A 17 0.42 1.30 12.08
CA ASP A 17 -0.08 0.76 10.82
C ASP A 17 0.99 0.86 9.74
N ILE A 18 1.73 1.96 9.71
CA ILE A 18 2.82 2.14 8.75
C ILE A 18 3.93 1.11 8.97
N LYS A 19 4.27 0.82 10.24
CA LYS A 19 5.25 -0.21 10.55
C LYS A 19 4.78 -1.59 10.07
N SER A 20 3.49 -1.87 10.23
CA SER A 20 2.91 -3.13 9.76
C SER A 20 3.02 -3.24 8.25
N ILE A 21 2.76 -2.16 7.52
CA ILE A 21 2.90 -2.13 6.06
C ILE A 21 4.35 -2.34 5.66
N LYS A 22 5.28 -1.70 6.36
CA LYS A 22 6.70 -1.85 6.07
C LYS A 22 7.13 -3.30 6.19
N THR A 23 6.73 -3.96 7.27
CA THR A 23 7.04 -5.37 7.48
C THR A 23 6.40 -6.24 6.39
N LEU A 24 5.14 -5.97 6.07
CA LEU A 24 4.43 -6.72 5.04
C LEU A 24 5.13 -6.59 3.68
N PHE A 25 5.48 -5.38 3.29
CA PHE A 25 6.03 -5.12 1.96
C PHE A 25 7.47 -5.62 1.79
N THR A 26 8.18 -5.92 2.89
CA THR A 26 9.49 -6.57 2.77
C THR A 26 9.37 -7.97 2.16
N GLN A 27 8.19 -8.57 2.19
CA GLN A 27 7.93 -9.87 1.61
C GLN A 27 7.59 -9.79 0.12
N TYR A 28 7.49 -8.58 -0.43
CA TYR A 28 7.09 -8.36 -1.81
C TYR A 28 8.20 -7.61 -2.55
N PRO A 29 9.23 -8.32 -3.05
CA PRO A 29 10.37 -7.66 -3.69
C PRO A 29 10.01 -6.88 -4.94
N THR A 30 8.83 -7.13 -5.51
CA THR A 30 8.34 -6.38 -6.67
C THR A 30 7.80 -5.00 -6.31
N ILE A 31 7.60 -4.73 -5.02
CA ILE A 31 7.25 -3.39 -4.55
C ILE A 31 8.55 -2.64 -4.30
N HIS A 32 8.83 -1.65 -5.16
CA HIS A 32 10.11 -0.94 -5.13
C HIS A 32 10.10 0.24 -4.19
N LYS A 33 8.95 0.91 -4.09
CA LYS A 33 8.84 2.13 -3.31
C LYS A 33 7.38 2.34 -2.93
N TRP A 34 7.17 2.90 -1.76
CA TRP A 34 5.82 3.25 -1.31
C TRP A 34 5.90 4.36 -0.28
N ASN A 35 4.82 5.12 -0.16
CA ASN A 35 4.68 6.07 0.93
C ASN A 35 3.21 6.25 1.28
N VAL A 36 2.98 6.82 2.47
CA VAL A 36 1.64 7.11 2.98
C VAL A 36 1.58 8.58 3.34
N ASP A 37 0.55 9.26 2.87
CA ASP A 37 0.28 10.65 3.25
C ASP A 37 -0.68 10.65 4.44
N LEU A 38 -0.11 10.77 5.64
CA LEU A 38 -0.90 10.78 6.87
C LEU A 38 -1.63 12.11 7.11
N GLU A 39 -1.23 13.15 6.42
CA GLU A 39 -1.89 14.45 6.53
C GLU A 39 -3.15 14.52 5.71
N ASP A 40 -3.26 13.66 4.69
CA ASP A 40 -4.47 13.55 3.90
C ASP A 40 -5.53 12.79 4.69
N TRP A 41 -6.76 13.31 4.70
CA TRP A 41 -7.85 12.66 5.42
C TRP A 41 -8.19 11.27 4.85
N GLU A 42 -7.86 11.03 3.59
CA GLU A 42 -8.06 9.72 2.96
C GLU A 42 -6.91 8.74 3.21
N LYS A 43 -5.85 9.20 3.85
CA LYS A 43 -4.66 8.36 4.16
C LYS A 43 -4.17 7.63 2.92
N ILE A 44 -3.80 8.38 1.92
CA ILE A 44 -3.42 7.83 0.62
C ILE A 44 -2.12 7.03 0.72
N LEU A 45 -2.17 5.81 0.19
CA LEU A 45 -1.00 4.95 0.03
C LEU A 45 -0.65 4.90 -1.45
N ARG A 46 0.57 5.27 -1.77
CA ARG A 46 1.10 5.22 -3.13
C ARG A 46 2.17 4.15 -3.21
N ILE A 47 2.08 3.28 -4.21
CA ILE A 47 2.98 2.15 -4.40
C ILE A 47 3.56 2.19 -5.81
N GLU A 48 4.88 2.04 -5.92
CA GLU A 48 5.56 1.83 -7.20
C GLU A 48 6.05 0.39 -7.23
N CYS A 49 5.63 -0.35 -8.23
CA CYS A 49 5.84 -1.80 -8.25
C CYS A 49 5.94 -2.34 -9.67
N LEU A 50 6.34 -3.61 -9.77
CA LEU A 50 6.35 -4.40 -11.01
C LEU A 50 5.64 -5.72 -10.74
N GLU A 51 4.97 -6.23 -11.77
CA GLU A 51 4.48 -7.62 -11.78
C GLU A 51 3.57 -7.97 -10.60
N ILE A 52 2.80 -7.00 -10.10
CA ILE A 52 1.81 -7.22 -9.06
C ILE A 52 0.54 -6.47 -9.45
N THR A 53 -0.60 -6.99 -9.08
CA THR A 53 -1.89 -6.36 -9.39
C THR A 53 -2.43 -5.61 -8.18
N PRO A 54 -3.35 -4.64 -8.38
CA PRO A 54 -4.00 -3.97 -7.25
C PRO A 54 -4.69 -4.94 -6.31
N ILE A 55 -5.29 -6.01 -6.85
CA ILE A 55 -5.98 -7.01 -6.02
C ILE A 55 -4.98 -7.71 -5.10
N ASP A 56 -3.79 -8.03 -5.59
CA ASP A 56 -2.75 -8.64 -4.76
C ASP A 56 -2.39 -7.72 -3.58
N VAL A 57 -2.27 -6.42 -3.83
CA VAL A 57 -1.98 -5.46 -2.77
C VAL A 57 -3.12 -5.39 -1.76
N LEU A 58 -4.37 -5.36 -2.25
CA LEU A 58 -5.53 -5.32 -1.37
C LEU A 58 -5.60 -6.55 -0.48
N ASN A 59 -5.36 -7.73 -1.04
CA ASN A 59 -5.36 -8.97 -0.27
C ASN A 59 -4.25 -8.97 0.78
N ALA A 60 -3.06 -8.49 0.42
CA ALA A 60 -1.95 -8.40 1.36
C ALA A 60 -2.28 -7.47 2.53
N LEU A 61 -2.87 -6.31 2.25
CA LEU A 61 -3.24 -5.35 3.30
C LEU A 61 -4.30 -5.90 4.23
N GLN A 62 -5.22 -6.73 3.72
CA GLN A 62 -6.22 -7.37 4.57
C GLN A 62 -5.60 -8.28 5.62
N THR A 63 -4.45 -8.88 5.34
CA THR A 63 -3.79 -9.76 6.30
C THR A 63 -3.31 -9.02 7.55
N ILE A 64 -3.17 -7.71 7.46
CA ILE A 64 -2.79 -6.88 8.61
C ILE A 64 -3.93 -5.93 9.01
N ASN A 65 -5.15 -6.26 8.60
CA ASN A 65 -6.38 -5.54 8.97
C ASN A 65 -6.40 -4.08 8.52
N ILE A 66 -5.80 -3.80 7.37
CA ILE A 66 -5.87 -2.47 6.76
C ILE A 66 -6.83 -2.55 5.58
N TYR A 67 -7.89 -1.75 5.63
CA TYR A 67 -8.78 -1.59 4.52
C TYR A 67 -8.17 -0.65 3.50
N ALA A 68 -8.30 -0.96 2.23
CA ALA A 68 -7.85 -0.10 1.15
C ALA A 68 -8.78 -0.20 -0.04
N GLU A 69 -8.83 0.89 -0.81
CA GLU A 69 -9.65 0.97 -2.01
C GLU A 69 -8.82 1.67 -3.08
N GLU A 70 -8.70 1.05 -4.24
CA GLU A 70 -7.93 1.65 -5.32
C GLU A 70 -8.62 2.90 -5.85
N LEU A 71 -7.84 3.96 -6.03
CA LEU A 71 -8.28 5.20 -6.67
C LEU A 71 -7.78 5.22 -8.12
N GLU A 72 -8.67 5.58 -9.01
CA GLU A 72 -8.32 5.74 -10.42
C GLU A 72 -7.90 7.16 -10.75
#